data_876a7800c155ee998fb1667b565e3ff5
#
_entry.id   876a7800c155ee998fb1667b565e3ff5
#
_cell.length_a   1.000
_cell.length_b   1.000
_cell.length_c   1.000
_cell.angle_alpha   90.00
_cell.angle_beta   90.00
_cell.angle_gamma   90.00
#
_symmetry.space_group_name_H-M   'P 1'
#
loop_
_entity.id
_entity.type
_entity.pdbx_description
1 polymer ?
#
loop_
_entity_poly.entity_id
_entity_poly.type
_entity_poly.pdbx_seq_one_letter_code
_entity_poly.pdbx_strand_id
1 'polypeptide(L)'
;MDAHLMVKHPQDYIEACAAAGAAYITPHTDCIESDAFVTINKIISLGCKAGIAMNPAAPLEAIRYYLPLLSKVTIMIVDAGYAGQKVITQMYDKIRTLAKWREEMKLDFLIEADGSMNAGVYAPPYEAGADMVVLGPPALWNKDEDIEKAWAIMEQEVKSELAGM
;
A
#
# COMPACT_ATOMS: atom_id res chain seq x y z
N MET A 1 -8.30 -3.73 10.54
CA MET A 1 -8.38 -2.35 10.00
C MET A 1 -6.96 -1.86 9.75
N ASP A 2 -6.71 -1.18 8.64
CA ASP A 2 -5.45 -0.52 8.29
C ASP A 2 -5.67 0.99 8.31
N ALA A 3 -4.81 1.71 8.98
CA ALA A 3 -4.83 3.17 9.03
C ALA A 3 -3.72 3.73 8.13
N HIS A 4 -4.06 4.04 6.87
CA HIS A 4 -3.18 4.71 5.93
C HIS A 4 -3.19 6.22 6.21
N LEU A 5 -2.09 6.75 6.74
CA LEU A 5 -2.00 8.13 7.24
C LEU A 5 -1.43 9.07 6.17
N MET A 6 -2.31 9.65 5.36
CA MET A 6 -1.96 10.69 4.38
C MET A 6 -2.01 12.09 5.03
N VAL A 7 -1.17 12.31 6.03
CA VAL A 7 -1.09 13.55 6.84
C VAL A 7 0.35 13.99 7.04
N LYS A 8 0.58 15.29 7.27
CA LYS A 8 1.93 15.84 7.43
C LYS A 8 2.62 15.40 8.74
N HIS A 9 1.85 15.17 9.79
CA HIS A 9 2.34 14.80 11.12
C HIS A 9 1.65 13.51 11.58
N PRO A 10 2.03 12.34 11.02
CA PRO A 10 1.40 11.06 11.34
C PRO A 10 1.57 10.67 12.81
N GLN A 11 2.61 11.14 13.48
CA GLN A 11 2.90 10.89 14.89
C GLN A 11 1.74 11.28 15.81
N ASP A 12 0.99 12.34 15.46
CA ASP A 12 -0.16 12.84 16.23
C ASP A 12 -1.37 11.88 16.22
N TYR A 13 -1.41 10.94 15.27
CA TYR A 13 -2.55 10.05 15.04
C TYR A 13 -2.28 8.60 15.44
N ILE A 14 -1.02 8.19 15.61
CA ILE A 14 -0.64 6.79 15.84
C ILE A 14 -1.35 6.20 17.06
N GLU A 15 -1.37 6.90 18.19
CA GLU A 15 -2.01 6.41 19.43
C GLU A 15 -3.52 6.29 19.27
N ALA A 16 -4.15 7.28 18.62
CA ALA A 16 -5.59 7.25 18.35
C ALA A 16 -5.98 6.09 17.42
N CYS A 17 -5.18 5.83 16.37
CA CYS A 17 -5.38 4.71 15.47
C CYS A 17 -5.22 3.36 16.18
N ALA A 18 -4.21 3.22 17.02
CA ALA A 18 -4.00 2.01 17.82
C ALA A 18 -5.17 1.78 18.79
N ALA A 19 -5.60 2.83 19.51
CA ALA A 19 -6.76 2.76 20.42
C ALA A 19 -8.07 2.43 19.71
N ALA A 20 -8.22 2.85 18.44
CA ALA A 20 -9.35 2.49 17.58
C ALA A 20 -9.29 1.06 17.04
N GLY A 21 -8.25 0.27 17.35
CA GLY A 21 -8.09 -1.12 16.94
C GLY A 21 -7.49 -1.30 15.54
N ALA A 22 -6.64 -0.38 15.09
CA ALA A 22 -5.90 -0.56 13.85
C ALA A 22 -4.94 -1.74 13.98
N ALA A 23 -4.99 -2.68 13.04
CA ALA A 23 -4.01 -3.77 12.94
C ALA A 23 -2.71 -3.31 12.27
N TYR A 24 -2.83 -2.44 11.28
CA TYR A 24 -1.72 -1.77 10.61
C TYR A 24 -1.84 -0.26 10.76
N ILE A 25 -0.71 0.42 10.91
CA ILE A 25 -0.61 1.88 10.81
C ILE A 25 0.48 2.20 9.80
N THR A 26 0.10 2.93 8.75
CA THR A 26 0.90 3.11 7.53
C THR A 26 1.10 4.60 7.23
N PRO A 27 2.08 5.27 7.86
CA PRO A 27 2.47 6.63 7.48
C PRO A 27 3.22 6.67 6.15
N HIS A 28 3.24 7.85 5.49
CA HIS A 28 4.07 8.08 4.32
C HIS A 28 5.54 8.32 4.69
N THR A 29 6.47 7.81 3.86
CA THR A 29 7.92 7.92 4.09
C THR A 29 8.41 9.36 4.17
N ASP A 30 7.88 10.24 3.33
CA ASP A 30 8.21 11.67 3.30
C ASP A 30 7.73 12.45 4.55
N CYS A 31 6.79 11.89 5.31
CA CYS A 31 6.30 12.48 6.55
C CYS A 31 7.04 11.98 7.81
N ILE A 32 7.93 10.99 7.67
CA ILE A 32 8.70 10.40 8.77
C ILE A 32 10.20 10.31 8.46
N GLU A 33 10.69 10.99 7.44
CA GLU A 33 12.06 10.89 6.94
C GLU A 33 13.12 11.11 8.03
N SER A 34 12.89 12.07 8.92
CA SER A 34 13.83 12.42 9.99
C SER A 34 13.77 11.51 11.22
N ASP A 35 12.65 10.76 11.41
CA ASP A 35 12.37 10.00 12.62
C ASP A 35 11.72 8.63 12.35
N ALA A 36 12.00 8.05 11.17
CA ALA A 36 11.40 6.80 10.72
C ALA A 36 11.50 5.67 11.74
N PHE A 37 12.69 5.43 12.31
CA PHE A 37 12.87 4.39 13.32
C PHE A 37 12.06 4.64 14.60
N VAL A 38 11.96 5.90 15.05
CA VAL A 38 11.18 6.28 16.24
C VAL A 38 9.70 6.02 15.97
N THR A 39 9.20 6.48 14.82
CA THR A 39 7.81 6.33 14.41
C THR A 39 7.42 4.85 14.25
N ILE A 40 8.24 4.05 13.55
CA ILE A 40 8.02 2.62 13.35
C ILE A 40 8.01 1.88 14.69
N ASN A 41 9.00 2.13 15.57
CA ASN A 41 9.06 1.50 16.88
C ASN A 41 7.89 1.91 17.78
N LYS A 42 7.41 3.15 17.67
CA LYS A 42 6.20 3.60 18.38
C LYS A 42 4.98 2.76 17.96
N ILE A 43 4.76 2.56 16.65
CA ILE A 43 3.67 1.74 16.13
C ILE A 43 3.75 0.31 16.69
N ILE A 44 4.94 -0.30 16.63
CA ILE A 44 5.18 -1.65 17.13
C ILE A 44 4.94 -1.74 18.64
N SER A 45 5.39 -0.75 19.40
CA SER A 45 5.22 -0.72 20.87
C SER A 45 3.75 -0.67 21.33
N LEU A 46 2.87 -0.17 20.47
CA LEU A 46 1.43 -0.13 20.69
C LEU A 46 0.71 -1.43 20.28
N GLY A 47 1.46 -2.46 19.86
CA GLY A 47 0.92 -3.76 19.43
C GLY A 47 0.37 -3.76 18.00
N CYS A 48 0.61 -2.69 17.22
CA CYS A 48 0.22 -2.61 15.82
C CYS A 48 1.36 -3.08 14.90
N LYS A 49 1.00 -3.54 13.71
CA LYS A 49 1.95 -3.82 12.64
C LYS A 49 2.33 -2.53 11.94
N ALA A 50 3.63 -2.28 11.81
CA ALA A 50 4.12 -1.10 11.10
C ALA A 50 4.06 -1.31 9.58
N GLY A 51 3.33 -0.44 8.89
CA GLY A 51 3.40 -0.26 7.45
C GLY A 51 4.09 1.06 7.11
N ILE A 52 4.46 1.22 5.85
CA ILE A 52 4.80 2.53 5.27
C ILE A 52 4.19 2.66 3.88
N ALA A 53 3.90 3.91 3.48
CA ALA A 53 3.49 4.22 2.12
C ALA A 53 4.57 5.08 1.44
N MET A 54 4.81 4.80 0.17
CA MET A 54 5.82 5.49 -0.63
C MET A 54 5.18 6.19 -1.82
N ASN A 55 5.34 7.50 -1.90
CA ASN A 55 4.96 8.26 -3.08
C ASN A 55 5.81 7.85 -4.30
N PRO A 56 5.32 8.07 -5.55
CA PRO A 56 6.04 7.67 -6.76
C PRO A 56 7.46 8.24 -6.84
N ALA A 57 7.66 9.49 -6.44
CA ALA A 57 8.96 10.15 -6.47
C ALA A 57 9.93 9.72 -5.35
N ALA A 58 9.45 9.05 -4.28
CA ALA A 58 10.29 8.62 -3.17
C ALA A 58 11.28 7.52 -3.60
N PRO A 59 12.58 7.64 -3.31
CA PRO A 59 13.55 6.61 -3.66
C PRO A 59 13.36 5.37 -2.79
N LEU A 60 13.36 4.17 -3.40
CA LEU A 60 13.15 2.91 -2.68
C LEU A 60 14.26 2.64 -1.64
N GLU A 61 15.48 3.09 -1.92
CA GLU A 61 16.64 2.95 -1.04
C GLU A 61 16.44 3.60 0.33
N ALA A 62 15.60 4.62 0.43
CA ALA A 62 15.34 5.32 1.69
C ALA A 62 14.79 4.40 2.79
N ILE A 63 14.09 3.33 2.41
CA ILE A 63 13.47 2.40 3.38
C ILE A 63 14.34 1.20 3.72
N ARG A 64 15.45 0.98 3.01
CA ARG A 64 16.22 -0.26 3.06
C ARG A 64 16.70 -0.65 4.47
N TYR A 65 17.07 0.35 5.27
CA TYR A 65 17.63 0.10 6.60
C TYR A 65 16.59 -0.27 7.66
N TYR A 66 15.34 0.17 7.51
CA TYR A 66 14.25 -0.18 8.42
C TYR A 66 13.23 -1.16 7.82
N LEU A 67 13.45 -1.61 6.60
CA LEU A 67 12.62 -2.63 5.93
C LEU A 67 12.39 -3.90 6.80
N PRO A 68 13.40 -4.41 7.57
CA PRO A 68 13.19 -5.55 8.44
C PRO A 68 12.21 -5.35 9.61
N LEU A 69 11.84 -4.10 9.90
CA LEU A 69 10.87 -3.76 10.95
C LEU A 69 9.44 -3.67 10.43
N LEU A 70 9.27 -3.71 9.09
CA LEU A 70 7.99 -3.48 8.45
C LEU A 70 7.22 -4.78 8.26
N SER A 71 5.91 -4.69 8.41
CA SER A 71 4.97 -5.76 8.06
C SER A 71 4.27 -5.51 6.71
N LYS A 72 4.35 -4.28 6.20
CA LYS A 72 3.75 -3.89 4.92
C LYS A 72 4.47 -2.70 4.30
N VAL A 73 4.59 -2.70 2.97
CA VAL A 73 5.02 -1.55 2.17
C VAL A 73 3.98 -1.28 1.09
N THR A 74 3.38 -0.11 1.14
CA THR A 74 2.42 0.38 0.13
C THR A 74 3.17 1.21 -0.89
N ILE A 75 3.14 0.80 -2.14
CA ILE A 75 3.66 1.56 -3.28
C ILE A 75 2.50 2.32 -3.92
N MET A 76 2.54 3.65 -3.80
CA MET A 76 1.60 4.49 -4.53
C MET A 76 1.90 4.41 -6.02
N ILE A 77 0.92 4.00 -6.82
CA ILE A 77 1.04 3.96 -8.29
C ILE A 77 0.42 5.19 -8.97
N VAL A 78 0.00 6.15 -8.14
CA VAL A 78 -0.39 7.53 -8.48
C VAL A 78 0.17 8.45 -7.39
N ASP A 79 0.20 9.75 -7.61
CA ASP A 79 0.54 10.69 -6.54
C ASP A 79 -0.55 10.67 -5.46
N ALA A 80 -0.13 10.61 -4.19
CA ALA A 80 -1.06 10.54 -3.07
C ALA A 80 -1.99 11.76 -3.05
N GLY A 81 -3.31 11.51 -2.90
CA GLY A 81 -4.33 12.55 -2.89
C GLY A 81 -4.77 13.03 -4.28
N TYR A 82 -4.21 12.51 -5.37
CA TYR A 82 -4.60 12.89 -6.73
C TYR A 82 -5.57 11.86 -7.35
N ALA A 83 -6.84 11.96 -6.99
CA ALA A 83 -7.87 11.07 -7.52
C ALA A 83 -8.04 11.24 -9.04
N GLY A 84 -8.08 10.11 -9.77
CA GLY A 84 -8.27 10.09 -11.24
C GLY A 84 -6.99 10.26 -12.05
N GLN A 85 -5.83 10.35 -11.42
CA GLN A 85 -4.55 10.28 -12.13
C GLN A 85 -4.40 8.92 -12.81
N LYS A 86 -3.85 8.91 -14.03
CA LYS A 86 -3.45 7.67 -14.68
C LYS A 86 -2.32 7.00 -13.92
N VAL A 87 -2.35 5.68 -13.89
CA VAL A 87 -1.31 4.87 -13.27
C VAL A 87 0.07 5.21 -13.84
N ILE A 88 1.02 5.42 -12.95
CA ILE A 88 2.44 5.62 -13.27
C ILE A 88 3.07 4.23 -13.39
N THR A 89 3.14 3.71 -14.62
CA THR A 89 3.55 2.32 -14.89
C THR A 89 4.98 1.99 -14.43
N GLN A 90 5.85 3.00 -14.30
CA GLN A 90 7.20 2.85 -13.74
C GLN A 90 7.19 2.36 -12.28
N MET A 91 6.06 2.51 -11.58
CA MET A 91 5.94 2.01 -10.20
C MET A 91 5.92 0.48 -10.12
N TYR A 92 5.57 -0.20 -11.20
CA TYR A 92 5.68 -1.65 -11.26
C TYR A 92 7.14 -2.13 -11.18
N ASP A 93 8.11 -1.35 -11.69
CA ASP A 93 9.54 -1.66 -11.53
C ASP A 93 9.99 -1.47 -10.07
N LYS A 94 9.39 -0.48 -9.36
CA LYS A 94 9.62 -0.30 -7.93
C LYS A 94 9.09 -1.49 -7.14
N ILE A 95 7.88 -2.00 -7.46
CA ILE A 95 7.30 -3.21 -6.86
C ILE A 95 8.20 -4.42 -7.11
N ARG A 96 8.66 -4.66 -8.36
CA ARG A 96 9.58 -5.77 -8.70
C ARG A 96 10.88 -5.70 -7.90
N THR A 97 11.44 -4.50 -7.77
CA THR A 97 12.67 -4.30 -6.99
C THR A 97 12.44 -4.61 -5.51
N LEU A 98 11.31 -4.18 -4.95
CA LEU A 98 10.95 -4.44 -3.57
C LEU A 98 10.70 -5.94 -3.31
N ALA A 99 10.01 -6.63 -4.23
CA ALA A 99 9.80 -8.07 -4.16
C ALA A 99 11.12 -8.84 -4.19
N LYS A 100 12.05 -8.43 -5.06
CA LYS A 100 13.41 -8.99 -5.09
C LYS A 100 14.16 -8.77 -3.77
N TRP A 101 14.10 -7.58 -3.19
CA TRP A 101 14.73 -7.31 -1.89
C TRP A 101 14.13 -8.16 -0.77
N ARG A 102 12.80 -8.37 -0.78
CA ARG A 102 12.11 -9.26 0.17
C ARG A 102 12.70 -10.67 0.15
N GLU A 103 12.91 -11.23 -1.05
CA GLU A 103 13.51 -12.56 -1.22
C GLU A 103 14.99 -12.59 -0.80
N GLU A 104 15.81 -11.67 -1.31
CA GLU A 104 17.26 -11.60 -1.03
C GLU A 104 17.56 -11.44 0.46
N MET A 105 16.77 -10.62 1.14
CA MET A 105 16.92 -10.34 2.57
C MET A 105 16.14 -11.34 3.46
N LYS A 106 15.36 -12.27 2.87
CA LYS A 106 14.50 -13.24 3.57
C LYS A 106 13.54 -12.59 4.54
N LEU A 107 12.89 -11.52 4.10
CA LEU A 107 11.92 -10.75 4.87
C LEU A 107 10.48 -11.22 4.57
N ASP A 108 9.60 -11.01 5.54
CA ASP A 108 8.17 -11.38 5.46
C ASP A 108 7.31 -10.13 5.69
N PHE A 109 7.22 -9.29 4.67
CA PHE A 109 6.31 -8.14 4.65
C PHE A 109 5.43 -8.20 3.39
N LEU A 110 4.23 -7.64 3.49
CA LEU A 110 3.30 -7.54 2.36
C LEU A 110 3.67 -6.35 1.47
N ILE A 111 3.53 -6.53 0.18
CA ILE A 111 3.65 -5.45 -0.83
C ILE A 111 2.25 -5.10 -1.31
N GLU A 112 1.86 -3.85 -1.09
CA GLU A 112 0.55 -3.32 -1.47
C GLU A 112 0.72 -2.28 -2.59
N ALA A 113 -0.15 -2.32 -3.60
CA ALA A 113 -0.25 -1.27 -4.60
C ALA A 113 -1.51 -0.44 -4.35
N ASP A 114 -1.36 0.90 -4.31
CA ASP A 114 -2.46 1.84 -4.09
C ASP A 114 -2.49 2.92 -5.18
N GLY A 115 -3.65 3.10 -5.76
CA GLY A 115 -3.97 4.18 -6.70
C GLY A 115 -4.66 3.71 -7.96
N SER A 116 -5.78 4.33 -8.29
CA SER A 116 -6.54 4.18 -9.54
C SER A 116 -6.82 2.73 -10.00
N MET A 117 -6.93 1.80 -9.03
CA MET A 117 -7.32 0.42 -9.33
C MET A 117 -8.66 0.37 -10.06
N ASN A 118 -8.71 -0.36 -11.15
CA ASN A 118 -9.91 -0.63 -11.95
C ASN A 118 -9.63 -1.75 -12.95
N ALA A 119 -10.63 -2.14 -13.75
CA ALA A 119 -10.45 -3.10 -14.85
C ALA A 119 -9.30 -2.66 -15.78
N GLY A 120 -8.41 -3.58 -16.10
CA GLY A 120 -7.17 -3.35 -16.86
C GLY A 120 -5.95 -2.93 -16.02
N VAL A 121 -6.08 -2.84 -14.68
CA VAL A 121 -5.00 -2.42 -13.79
C VAL A 121 -4.70 -3.46 -12.69
N TYR A 122 -5.48 -4.54 -12.56
CA TYR A 122 -5.26 -5.52 -11.49
C TYR A 122 -4.05 -6.44 -11.75
N ALA A 123 -3.86 -6.90 -12.98
CA ALA A 123 -2.81 -7.84 -13.33
C ALA A 123 -1.38 -7.26 -13.20
N PRO A 124 -1.05 -6.05 -13.68
CA PRO A 124 0.33 -5.56 -13.67
C PRO A 124 0.99 -5.43 -12.28
N PRO A 125 0.33 -4.94 -11.21
CA PRO A 125 0.94 -4.96 -9.87
C PRO A 125 1.14 -6.37 -9.34
N TYR A 126 0.21 -7.31 -9.60
CA TYR A 126 0.34 -8.70 -9.23
C TYR A 126 1.55 -9.35 -9.92
N GLU A 127 1.69 -9.19 -11.25
CA GLU A 127 2.85 -9.65 -12.03
C GLU A 127 4.18 -9.06 -11.52
N ALA A 128 4.13 -7.84 -11.00
CA ALA A 128 5.29 -7.19 -10.41
C ALA A 128 5.66 -7.73 -9.02
N GLY A 129 4.78 -8.51 -8.37
CA GLY A 129 4.99 -9.12 -7.06
C GLY A 129 4.27 -8.43 -5.90
N ALA A 130 3.23 -7.65 -6.18
CA ALA A 130 2.33 -7.15 -5.13
C ALA A 130 1.45 -8.29 -4.60
N ASP A 131 1.26 -8.32 -3.27
CA ASP A 131 0.42 -9.30 -2.58
C ASP A 131 -1.02 -8.80 -2.44
N MET A 132 -1.23 -7.49 -2.49
CA MET A 132 -2.54 -6.87 -2.29
C MET A 132 -2.66 -5.52 -3.02
N VAL A 133 -3.90 -5.09 -3.24
CA VAL A 133 -4.24 -3.82 -3.87
C VAL A 133 -5.32 -3.09 -3.07
N VAL A 134 -5.29 -1.76 -3.11
CA VAL A 134 -6.33 -0.93 -2.48
C VAL A 134 -7.45 -0.66 -3.48
N LEU A 135 -8.67 -1.05 -3.12
CA LEU A 135 -9.86 -0.86 -3.94
C LEU A 135 -10.56 0.46 -3.57
N GLY A 136 -10.54 1.40 -4.49
CA GLY A 136 -11.23 2.68 -4.37
C GLY A 136 -12.52 2.74 -5.20
N PRO A 137 -13.07 3.96 -5.40
CA PRO A 137 -14.31 4.14 -6.13
C PRO A 137 -14.36 3.49 -7.52
N PRO A 138 -13.33 3.62 -8.39
CA PRO A 138 -13.38 3.01 -9.73
C PRO A 138 -13.36 1.47 -9.70
N ALA A 139 -12.70 0.89 -8.70
CA ALA A 139 -12.57 -0.55 -8.57
C ALA A 139 -13.82 -1.21 -7.96
N LEU A 140 -14.48 -0.53 -7.00
CA LEU A 140 -15.55 -1.12 -6.21
C LEU A 140 -16.78 -0.22 -6.10
N TRP A 141 -16.65 0.95 -5.45
CA TRP A 141 -17.81 1.74 -5.01
C TRP A 141 -18.68 2.31 -6.14
N ASN A 142 -18.12 2.49 -7.36
CA ASN A 142 -18.83 2.99 -8.52
C ASN A 142 -19.36 1.87 -9.43
N LYS A 143 -19.22 0.59 -9.05
CA LYS A 143 -19.67 -0.55 -9.88
C LYS A 143 -21.18 -0.78 -9.77
N ASP A 144 -21.72 -0.71 -8.56
CA ASP A 144 -23.17 -0.85 -8.28
C ASP A 144 -23.48 -0.15 -6.94
N GLU A 145 -24.72 0.26 -6.74
CA GLU A 145 -25.19 0.79 -5.45
C GLU A 145 -25.27 -0.28 -4.36
N ASP A 146 -25.48 -1.53 -4.76
CA ASP A 146 -25.43 -2.72 -3.92
C ASP A 146 -24.00 -3.23 -3.82
N ILE A 147 -23.43 -3.20 -2.61
CA ILE A 147 -22.03 -3.57 -2.36
C ILE A 147 -21.72 -5.04 -2.71
N GLU A 148 -22.70 -5.95 -2.54
CA GLU A 148 -22.50 -7.37 -2.88
C GLU A 148 -22.38 -7.55 -4.41
N LYS A 149 -23.19 -6.82 -5.17
CA LYS A 149 -23.11 -6.81 -6.64
C LYS A 149 -21.83 -6.13 -7.10
N ALA A 150 -21.49 -4.97 -6.53
CA ALA A 150 -20.23 -4.28 -6.81
C ALA A 150 -19.03 -5.20 -6.60
N TRP A 151 -19.02 -5.95 -5.50
CA TRP A 151 -17.98 -6.92 -5.20
C TRP A 151 -17.92 -8.04 -6.23
N ALA A 152 -19.07 -8.64 -6.60
CA ALA A 152 -19.12 -9.71 -7.58
C ALA A 152 -18.62 -9.25 -8.98
N ILE A 153 -18.93 -8.02 -9.39
CA ILE A 153 -18.43 -7.43 -10.63
C ILE A 153 -16.91 -7.29 -10.58
N MET A 154 -16.39 -6.67 -9.52
CA MET A 154 -14.95 -6.49 -9.32
C MET A 154 -14.21 -7.82 -9.31
N GLU A 155 -14.72 -8.80 -8.56
CA GLU A 155 -14.12 -10.14 -8.47
C GLU A 155 -14.05 -10.84 -9.84
N GLN A 156 -15.08 -10.67 -10.67
CA GLN A 156 -15.09 -11.20 -12.03
C GLN A 156 -14.06 -10.51 -12.93
N GLU A 157 -13.92 -9.19 -12.84
CA GLU A 157 -12.89 -8.44 -13.56
C GLU A 157 -11.49 -8.93 -13.17
N VAL A 158 -11.19 -9.04 -11.88
CA VAL A 158 -9.91 -9.55 -11.37
C VAL A 158 -9.63 -10.96 -11.90
N LYS A 159 -10.61 -11.87 -11.76
CA LYS A 159 -10.47 -13.25 -12.27
C LYS A 159 -10.22 -13.29 -13.79
N SER A 160 -10.91 -12.44 -14.54
CA SER A 160 -10.73 -12.37 -16.00
C SER A 160 -9.34 -11.90 -16.40
N GLU A 161 -8.80 -10.88 -15.70
CA GLU A 161 -7.44 -10.38 -15.97
C GLU A 161 -6.36 -11.40 -15.60
N LEU A 162 -6.51 -12.07 -14.45
CA LEU A 162 -5.52 -13.05 -13.98
C LEU A 162 -5.61 -14.40 -14.72
N ALA A 163 -6.75 -14.75 -15.34
CA ALA A 163 -6.90 -15.98 -16.10
C ALA A 163 -6.10 -15.98 -17.41
N GLY A 164 -5.63 -14.84 -17.88
CA GLY A 164 -4.78 -14.69 -19.07
C GLY A 164 -3.28 -14.88 -18.80
N MET A 165 -2.91 -15.14 -17.57
CA MET A 165 -1.53 -15.32 -17.09
C MET A 165 -1.24 -16.82 -16.88
#